data_7434d7feb98d7f8bc65b09cb0f4180ad
#
_entry.id   7434d7feb98d7f8bc65b09cb0f4180ad
#
_cell.length_a   1.000
_cell.length_b   1.000
_cell.length_c   1.000
_cell.angle_alpha   90.00
_cell.angle_beta   90.00
_cell.angle_gamma   90.00
#
_symmetry.space_group_name_H-M   'P 1'
#
loop_
_entity.id
_entity.type
_entity.pdbx_description
1 polymer ?
#
loop_
_entity_poly.entity_id
_entity_poly.type
_entity_poly.pdbx_seq_one_letter_code
_entity_poly.pdbx_strand_id
1 'polypeptide(L)'
;MINQIKYTLIISLLVFFSSCTKLDLKPTDTIDAEKAYRNLNDIDLGLTGVYAQLDYTLIGVNAIVSDEVMLPTENTVSNTDAHRWLYNADSESVTGSYYGYYVAIDRINRVLAGLDKITVSAAADIAMRDRYRGELLALRAFCHFELLRMYGAAYQNGALGVPNMKASAVGYPARDHFEVVIADAKTDLLTAKPLIPPSFNDKTRVTKTGVSAIQARLALYEKNWADAIMYATEVINLMPLATAGQFPGIWTDGVDNEVIWKLRRVGDDQRIGDLFYRQNSKIVLYAPSFKLINSFDKINDIRYAAYIRFDNTRGEKKSEYLVNKYAGTTATPGLTDIKMFRTGEMYLIRAEAEAESTGDAAGDLNNLRAARIKDYQPAGFTGKDDLINAIYIERFKELAFEGHRFFDLKRRNLPVQRLPEDAINTSGAVKLLPAQAQYAFPIPALEISVNKNTFQNPNY
;
A
#
# COMPACT_ATOMS: atom_id res chain seq x y z
N MET A 1 -22.47 -68.75 -39.82
CA MET A 1 -21.16 -68.08 -39.44
C MET A 1 -21.20 -66.54 -39.56
N ILE A 2 -21.69 -65.95 -40.63
CA ILE A 2 -21.64 -64.50 -40.86
C ILE A 2 -22.51 -63.71 -39.83
N ASN A 3 -23.65 -64.23 -39.38
CA ASN A 3 -24.49 -63.54 -38.38
C ASN A 3 -23.90 -63.59 -36.97
N GLN A 4 -23.17 -64.60 -36.59
CA GLN A 4 -22.50 -64.67 -35.27
C GLN A 4 -21.33 -63.69 -35.19
N ILE A 5 -20.58 -63.48 -36.29
CA ILE A 5 -19.48 -62.50 -36.34
C ILE A 5 -20.01 -61.06 -36.22
N LYS A 6 -21.19 -60.74 -36.82
CA LYS A 6 -21.83 -59.42 -36.65
C LYS A 6 -22.25 -59.14 -35.23
N TYR A 7 -22.85 -60.11 -34.52
CA TYR A 7 -23.24 -59.93 -33.12
C TYR A 7 -22.02 -59.78 -32.18
N THR A 8 -20.96 -60.51 -32.43
CA THR A 8 -19.69 -60.42 -31.65
C THR A 8 -19.04 -59.07 -31.89
N LEU A 9 -19.07 -58.52 -33.12
CA LEU A 9 -18.51 -57.21 -33.42
C LEU A 9 -19.32 -56.06 -32.79
N ILE A 10 -20.66 -56.16 -32.76
CA ILE A 10 -21.57 -55.19 -32.14
C ILE A 10 -21.41 -55.21 -30.64
N ILE A 11 -21.30 -56.39 -30.00
CA ILE A 11 -21.07 -56.50 -28.56
C ILE A 11 -19.69 -55.96 -28.17
N SER A 12 -18.64 -56.23 -28.98
CA SER A 12 -17.30 -55.69 -28.77
C SER A 12 -17.25 -54.15 -28.88
N LEU A 13 -18.01 -53.56 -29.83
CA LEU A 13 -18.11 -52.12 -30.00
C LEU A 13 -18.87 -51.42 -28.84
N LEU A 14 -19.89 -52.09 -28.23
CA LEU A 14 -20.64 -51.56 -27.08
C LEU A 14 -19.82 -51.56 -25.79
N VAL A 15 -18.82 -52.45 -25.64
CA VAL A 15 -17.95 -52.49 -24.44
C VAL A 15 -16.93 -51.36 -24.47
N PHE A 16 -16.58 -50.79 -25.62
CA PHE A 16 -15.65 -49.67 -25.72
C PHE A 16 -16.30 -48.32 -25.36
N PHE A 17 -17.63 -48.19 -25.27
CA PHE A 17 -18.32 -46.95 -24.89
C PHE A 17 -18.63 -46.82 -23.37
N SER A 18 -18.33 -47.83 -22.56
CA SER A 18 -18.59 -47.82 -21.12
C SER A 18 -17.39 -47.38 -20.25
N SER A 19 -16.29 -46.91 -20.84
CA SER A 19 -15.08 -46.52 -20.10
C SER A 19 -14.76 -45.06 -20.22
N CYS A 20 -15.60 -44.18 -19.68
CA CYS A 20 -15.24 -42.79 -19.33
C CYS A 20 -16.34 -42.13 -18.49
N THR A 21 -16.52 -42.54 -17.22
CA THR A 21 -17.43 -41.82 -16.29
C THR A 21 -16.76 -41.30 -15.03
N LYS A 22 -15.42 -41.18 -15.02
CA LYS A 22 -14.70 -40.50 -13.93
C LYS A 22 -13.49 -39.74 -14.49
N LEU A 23 -13.75 -38.69 -15.24
CA LEU A 23 -12.73 -37.67 -15.60
C LEU A 23 -12.77 -36.45 -14.66
N ASP A 24 -13.36 -36.57 -13.47
CA ASP A 24 -13.13 -35.64 -12.36
C ASP A 24 -11.84 -36.02 -11.62
N LEU A 25 -10.73 -35.98 -12.35
CA LEU A 25 -9.39 -36.01 -11.74
C LEU A 25 -9.20 -34.64 -11.06
N LYS A 26 -9.56 -34.58 -9.79
CA LYS A 26 -9.17 -33.43 -8.95
C LYS A 26 -7.67 -33.43 -8.84
N PRO A 27 -6.99 -32.31 -9.13
CA PRO A 27 -5.55 -32.19 -8.93
C PRO A 27 -5.20 -32.64 -7.51
N THR A 28 -4.20 -33.51 -7.35
CA THR A 28 -3.77 -34.01 -6.03
C THR A 28 -2.89 -33.02 -5.29
N ASP A 29 -2.43 -31.98 -5.98
CA ASP A 29 -1.58 -30.89 -5.52
C ASP A 29 -2.33 -29.60 -5.16
N THR A 30 -3.65 -29.58 -5.33
CA THR A 30 -4.51 -28.44 -4.97
C THR A 30 -5.63 -28.85 -3.99
N ILE A 31 -5.87 -27.99 -3.02
CA ILE A 31 -7.01 -28.17 -2.10
C ILE A 31 -8.28 -27.77 -2.84
N ASP A 32 -9.26 -28.67 -2.88
CA ASP A 32 -10.59 -28.39 -3.39
C ASP A 32 -11.17 -27.15 -2.67
N ALA A 33 -11.60 -26.16 -3.43
CA ALA A 33 -12.12 -24.90 -2.89
C ALA A 33 -13.28 -25.11 -1.91
N GLU A 34 -14.07 -26.18 -2.08
CA GLU A 34 -15.15 -26.53 -1.14
C GLU A 34 -14.65 -27.10 0.20
N LYS A 35 -13.40 -27.57 0.23
CA LYS A 35 -12.76 -28.18 1.41
C LYS A 35 -11.71 -27.28 2.05
N ALA A 36 -11.42 -26.13 1.46
CA ALA A 36 -10.36 -25.22 1.91
C ALA A 36 -10.69 -24.56 3.25
N TYR A 37 -11.98 -24.28 3.50
CA TYR A 37 -12.45 -23.55 4.68
C TYR A 37 -13.54 -24.36 5.40
N ARG A 38 -13.16 -25.18 6.41
CA ARG A 38 -14.03 -26.08 7.15
C ARG A 38 -14.41 -25.57 8.54
N ASN A 39 -13.56 -24.71 9.09
CA ASN A 39 -13.67 -24.18 10.45
C ASN A 39 -12.95 -22.85 10.59
N LEU A 40 -13.05 -22.20 11.75
CA LEU A 40 -12.43 -20.90 12.00
C LEU A 40 -10.89 -20.92 11.95
N ASN A 41 -10.24 -22.04 12.21
CA ASN A 41 -8.79 -22.15 12.07
C ASN A 41 -8.37 -22.11 10.59
N ASP A 42 -9.10 -22.77 9.70
CA ASP A 42 -8.84 -22.69 8.25
C ASP A 42 -9.05 -21.25 7.74
N ILE A 43 -10.04 -20.52 8.29
CA ILE A 43 -10.25 -19.09 8.01
C ILE A 43 -9.08 -18.24 8.47
N ASP A 44 -8.56 -18.48 9.68
CA ASP A 44 -7.40 -17.73 10.20
C ASP A 44 -6.14 -17.94 9.33
N LEU A 45 -5.91 -19.18 8.89
CA LEU A 45 -4.83 -19.48 7.95
C LEU A 45 -5.03 -18.78 6.59
N GLY A 46 -6.26 -18.77 6.07
CA GLY A 46 -6.61 -18.03 4.85
C GLY A 46 -6.38 -16.53 5.00
N LEU A 47 -6.82 -15.95 6.12
CA LEU A 47 -6.62 -14.53 6.44
C LEU A 47 -5.13 -14.20 6.64
N THR A 48 -4.35 -15.08 7.27
CA THR A 48 -2.88 -14.94 7.35
C THR A 48 -2.25 -14.92 5.96
N GLY A 49 -2.72 -15.78 5.04
CA GLY A 49 -2.30 -15.78 3.64
C GLY A 49 -2.67 -14.50 2.89
N VAL A 50 -3.74 -13.79 3.28
CA VAL A 50 -4.07 -12.45 2.76
C VAL A 50 -3.05 -11.43 3.24
N TYR A 51 -2.74 -11.37 4.54
CA TYR A 51 -1.72 -10.45 5.08
C TYR A 51 -0.34 -10.66 4.44
N ALA A 52 0.04 -11.91 4.20
CA ALA A 52 1.31 -12.26 3.54
C ALA A 52 1.34 -11.81 2.07
N GLN A 53 0.18 -11.66 1.41
CA GLN A 53 0.07 -11.22 0.01
C GLN A 53 0.10 -9.71 -0.15
N LEU A 54 -0.10 -8.92 0.92
CA LEU A 54 -0.17 -7.47 0.80
C LEU A 54 1.14 -6.91 0.24
N ASP A 55 0.99 -6.16 -0.85
CA ASP A 55 2.11 -5.54 -1.54
C ASP A 55 2.59 -4.28 -0.78
N TYR A 56 3.89 -4.13 -0.68
CA TYR A 56 4.57 -2.98 -0.11
C TYR A 56 5.56 -2.33 -1.10
N THR A 57 5.75 -2.91 -2.26
CA THR A 57 6.67 -2.39 -3.29
C THR A 57 6.26 -1.01 -3.76
N LEU A 58 4.97 -0.68 -3.64
CA LEU A 58 4.43 0.65 -3.78
C LEU A 58 5.22 1.73 -3.02
N ILE A 59 5.75 1.41 -1.83
CA ILE A 59 6.58 2.34 -1.04
C ILE A 59 7.81 2.78 -1.84
N GLY A 60 8.51 1.81 -2.43
CA GLY A 60 9.67 2.08 -3.27
C GLY A 60 9.30 2.80 -4.56
N VAL A 61 8.28 2.32 -5.27
CA VAL A 61 7.84 2.91 -6.54
C VAL A 61 7.41 4.36 -6.35
N ASN A 62 6.64 4.66 -5.30
CA ASN A 62 6.22 6.02 -4.98
C ASN A 62 7.42 6.96 -4.76
N ALA A 63 8.42 6.49 -3.98
CA ALA A 63 9.64 7.27 -3.75
C ALA A 63 10.41 7.50 -5.07
N ILE A 64 10.57 6.45 -5.89
CA ILE A 64 11.32 6.46 -7.14
C ILE A 64 10.73 7.44 -8.17
N VAL A 65 9.40 7.47 -8.32
CA VAL A 65 8.73 8.35 -9.30
C VAL A 65 8.55 9.78 -8.79
N SER A 66 8.75 10.02 -7.50
CA SER A 66 8.60 11.35 -6.88
C SER A 66 9.93 12.12 -6.83
N ASP A 67 10.00 13.09 -5.92
CA ASP A 67 11.15 13.91 -5.60
C ASP A 67 11.77 13.58 -4.24
N GLU A 68 11.45 12.39 -3.67
CA GLU A 68 12.01 11.91 -2.40
C GLU A 68 13.42 11.35 -2.52
N VAL A 69 13.74 10.77 -3.69
CA VAL A 69 15.01 10.09 -3.93
C VAL A 69 15.71 10.63 -5.17
N MET A 70 17.03 10.45 -5.21
CA MET A 70 17.86 10.63 -6.39
C MET A 70 18.40 9.29 -6.88
N LEU A 71 18.73 9.21 -8.18
CA LEU A 71 19.33 8.04 -8.81
C LEU A 71 20.86 8.16 -8.78
N PRO A 72 21.56 7.40 -7.91
CA PRO A 72 23.03 7.45 -7.85
C PRO A 72 23.66 6.71 -9.04
N THR A 73 24.90 7.08 -9.36
CA THR A 73 25.65 6.50 -10.51
C THR A 73 25.86 4.99 -10.39
N GLU A 74 25.92 4.46 -9.18
CA GLU A 74 26.08 3.03 -8.92
C GLU A 74 24.85 2.18 -9.24
N ASN A 75 23.65 2.78 -9.37
CA ASN A 75 22.46 2.10 -9.86
C ASN A 75 22.36 2.24 -11.39
N THR A 76 22.75 1.21 -12.11
CA THR A 76 22.78 1.24 -13.58
C THR A 76 21.51 0.68 -14.24
N VAL A 77 20.71 -0.13 -13.53
CA VAL A 77 19.61 -0.90 -14.17
C VAL A 77 18.31 -0.97 -13.38
N SER A 78 18.34 -0.88 -12.04
CA SER A 78 17.16 -1.19 -11.22
C SER A 78 16.14 -0.04 -11.24
N ASN A 79 14.98 -0.27 -11.91
CA ASN A 79 13.84 0.65 -12.00
C ASN A 79 14.21 2.06 -12.50
N THR A 80 15.26 2.19 -13.30
CA THR A 80 15.73 3.49 -13.80
C THR A 80 14.73 4.12 -14.78
N ASP A 81 13.94 3.32 -15.49
CA ASP A 81 12.82 3.74 -16.33
C ASP A 81 11.74 4.45 -15.50
N ALA A 82 11.38 3.90 -14.34
CA ALA A 82 10.40 4.51 -13.44
C ALA A 82 10.91 5.87 -12.92
N HIS A 83 12.17 5.96 -12.49
CA HIS A 83 12.74 7.21 -12.02
C HIS A 83 12.85 8.28 -13.12
N ARG A 84 13.10 7.85 -14.36
CA ARG A 84 13.21 8.74 -15.54
C ARG A 84 11.86 9.08 -16.18
N TRP A 85 10.75 8.56 -15.62
CA TRP A 85 9.39 8.69 -16.18
C TRP A 85 9.29 8.17 -17.61
N LEU A 86 10.02 7.09 -17.92
CA LEU A 86 10.02 6.40 -19.22
C LEU A 86 9.15 5.15 -19.21
N TYR A 87 8.46 4.88 -18.12
CA TYR A 87 7.60 3.71 -17.98
C TYR A 87 6.34 3.79 -18.83
N ASN A 88 5.86 2.63 -19.22
CA ASN A 88 4.64 2.41 -19.98
C ASN A 88 3.89 1.17 -19.45
N ALA A 89 2.89 0.70 -20.16
CA ALA A 89 2.03 -0.41 -19.74
C ALA A 89 2.76 -1.78 -19.62
N ASP A 90 3.95 -1.93 -20.19
CA ASP A 90 4.79 -3.13 -20.08
C ASP A 90 5.83 -3.03 -18.95
N SER A 91 5.98 -1.87 -18.32
CA SER A 91 6.99 -1.65 -17.27
C SER A 91 6.55 -2.25 -15.94
N GLU A 92 7.11 -3.40 -15.58
CA GLU A 92 6.81 -4.11 -14.32
C GLU A 92 7.07 -3.23 -13.07
N SER A 93 8.04 -2.32 -13.16
CA SER A 93 8.37 -1.36 -12.09
C SER A 93 7.18 -0.56 -11.57
N VAL A 94 6.14 -0.34 -12.41
CA VAL A 94 4.93 0.39 -12.05
C VAL A 94 3.65 -0.43 -12.19
N THR A 95 3.67 -1.55 -12.92
CA THR A 95 2.49 -2.39 -13.15
C THR A 95 2.39 -3.59 -12.20
N GLY A 96 3.50 -3.99 -11.57
CA GLY A 96 3.56 -5.19 -10.72
C GLY A 96 2.57 -5.17 -9.56
N SER A 97 2.40 -4.04 -8.90
CA SER A 97 1.44 -3.88 -7.79
C SER A 97 -0.03 -4.10 -8.20
N TYR A 98 -0.37 -3.92 -9.48
CA TYR A 98 -1.74 -4.18 -9.97
C TYR A 98 -2.15 -5.63 -9.70
N TYR A 99 -1.32 -6.56 -10.14
CA TYR A 99 -1.58 -7.99 -9.93
C TYR A 99 -1.50 -8.37 -8.45
N GLY A 100 -0.54 -7.85 -7.71
CA GLY A 100 -0.37 -8.13 -6.29
C GLY A 100 -1.63 -7.85 -5.48
N TYR A 101 -2.22 -6.67 -5.66
CA TYR A 101 -3.44 -6.29 -4.96
C TYR A 101 -4.68 -7.06 -5.45
N TYR A 102 -4.82 -7.36 -6.74
CA TYR A 102 -5.95 -8.18 -7.21
C TYR A 102 -5.86 -9.63 -6.74
N VAL A 103 -4.67 -10.21 -6.62
CA VAL A 103 -4.48 -11.52 -5.97
C VAL A 103 -4.89 -11.46 -4.50
N ALA A 104 -4.55 -10.40 -3.77
CA ALA A 104 -5.00 -10.21 -2.40
C ALA A 104 -6.54 -10.12 -2.31
N ILE A 105 -7.16 -9.34 -3.19
CA ILE A 105 -8.63 -9.18 -3.26
C ILE A 105 -9.32 -10.52 -3.57
N ASP A 106 -8.80 -11.31 -4.51
CA ASP A 106 -9.35 -12.63 -4.82
C ASP A 106 -9.26 -13.57 -3.61
N ARG A 107 -8.11 -13.60 -2.92
CA ARG A 107 -7.96 -14.36 -1.67
C ARG A 107 -8.96 -13.90 -0.60
N ILE A 108 -9.11 -12.60 -0.39
CA ILE A 108 -10.08 -12.03 0.56
C ILE A 108 -11.49 -12.51 0.23
N ASN A 109 -11.90 -12.42 -1.03
CA ASN A 109 -13.24 -12.81 -1.46
C ASN A 109 -13.48 -14.33 -1.29
N ARG A 110 -12.47 -15.16 -1.53
CA ARG A 110 -12.53 -16.62 -1.26
C ARG A 110 -12.68 -16.92 0.22
N VAL A 111 -11.90 -16.25 1.08
CA VAL A 111 -11.99 -16.45 2.55
C VAL A 111 -13.35 -15.97 3.06
N LEU A 112 -13.88 -14.83 2.57
CA LEU A 112 -15.23 -14.34 2.92
C LEU A 112 -16.31 -15.36 2.53
N ALA A 113 -16.26 -15.88 1.30
CA ALA A 113 -17.20 -16.89 0.83
C ALA A 113 -17.09 -18.21 1.63
N GLY A 114 -15.90 -18.58 2.09
CA GLY A 114 -15.67 -19.69 3.00
C GLY A 114 -16.27 -19.44 4.38
N LEU A 115 -16.04 -18.24 4.93
CA LEU A 115 -16.55 -17.82 6.23
C LEU A 115 -18.09 -17.82 6.30
N ASP A 116 -18.76 -17.49 5.19
CA ASP A 116 -20.23 -17.52 5.09
C ASP A 116 -20.83 -18.92 5.26
N LYS A 117 -20.06 -19.97 5.00
CA LYS A 117 -20.48 -21.37 5.14
C LYS A 117 -20.26 -21.93 6.54
N ILE A 118 -19.49 -21.23 7.40
CA ILE A 118 -19.14 -21.73 8.73
C ILE A 118 -20.23 -21.36 9.73
N THR A 119 -20.86 -22.38 10.29
CA THR A 119 -21.84 -22.25 11.37
C THR A 119 -21.14 -22.41 12.72
N VAL A 120 -21.32 -21.43 13.60
CA VAL A 120 -20.81 -21.42 14.99
C VAL A 120 -21.94 -21.04 15.95
N SER A 121 -21.91 -21.60 17.17
CA SER A 121 -22.95 -21.35 18.19
C SER A 121 -22.37 -20.79 19.48
N ALA A 122 -21.11 -21.08 19.81
CA ALA A 122 -20.47 -20.53 21.00
C ALA A 122 -20.20 -19.02 20.82
N ALA A 123 -20.46 -18.23 21.86
CA ALA A 123 -20.31 -16.77 21.80
C ALA A 123 -18.87 -16.33 21.42
N ALA A 124 -17.87 -17.07 21.90
CA ALA A 124 -16.46 -16.80 21.56
C ALA A 124 -16.18 -17.03 20.07
N ASP A 125 -16.72 -18.09 19.49
CA ASP A 125 -16.54 -18.41 18.06
C ASP A 125 -17.30 -17.43 17.17
N ILE A 126 -18.49 -16.97 17.61
CA ILE A 126 -19.25 -15.93 16.93
C ILE A 126 -18.42 -14.64 16.89
N ALA A 127 -17.87 -14.20 18.03
CA ALA A 127 -17.02 -13.01 18.09
C ALA A 127 -15.75 -13.14 17.23
N MET A 128 -15.14 -14.31 17.18
CA MET A 128 -13.98 -14.61 16.34
C MET A 128 -14.34 -14.57 14.85
N ARG A 129 -15.44 -15.21 14.45
CA ARG A 129 -15.96 -15.18 13.08
C ARG A 129 -16.23 -13.75 12.63
N ASP A 130 -16.89 -12.95 13.48
CA ASP A 130 -17.24 -11.57 13.17
C ASP A 130 -15.98 -10.70 13.06
N ARG A 131 -14.98 -10.90 13.92
CA ARG A 131 -13.67 -10.24 13.81
C ARG A 131 -12.97 -10.57 12.48
N TYR A 132 -12.91 -11.85 12.10
CA TYR A 132 -12.31 -12.24 10.82
C TYR A 132 -13.02 -11.59 9.63
N ARG A 133 -14.35 -11.53 9.67
CA ARG A 133 -15.13 -10.80 8.66
C ARG A 133 -14.77 -9.32 8.62
N GLY A 134 -14.66 -8.67 9.77
CA GLY A 134 -14.27 -7.27 9.89
C GLY A 134 -12.87 -7.01 9.30
N GLU A 135 -11.88 -7.85 9.63
CA GLU A 135 -10.54 -7.74 9.07
C GLU A 135 -10.53 -7.90 7.54
N LEU A 136 -11.23 -8.92 7.01
CA LEU A 136 -11.31 -9.20 5.57
C LEU A 136 -11.96 -8.05 4.79
N LEU A 137 -13.07 -7.49 5.29
CA LEU A 137 -13.73 -6.35 4.67
C LEU A 137 -12.83 -5.11 4.68
N ALA A 138 -12.16 -4.83 5.80
CA ALA A 138 -11.23 -3.71 5.89
C ALA A 138 -10.05 -3.86 4.94
N LEU A 139 -9.51 -5.08 4.79
CA LEU A 139 -8.43 -5.38 3.85
C LEU A 139 -8.89 -5.26 2.39
N ARG A 140 -10.14 -5.66 2.06
CA ARG A 140 -10.69 -5.49 0.72
C ARG A 140 -10.81 -4.01 0.34
N ALA A 141 -11.36 -3.21 1.24
CA ALA A 141 -11.45 -1.77 1.07
C ALA A 141 -10.06 -1.14 0.90
N PHE A 142 -9.10 -1.51 1.74
CA PHE A 142 -7.71 -1.04 1.65
C PHE A 142 -7.09 -1.38 0.29
N CYS A 143 -7.19 -2.63 -0.17
CA CYS A 143 -6.61 -3.05 -1.45
C CYS A 143 -7.21 -2.32 -2.65
N HIS A 144 -8.55 -2.16 -2.71
CA HIS A 144 -9.19 -1.39 -3.78
C HIS A 144 -8.80 0.09 -3.73
N PHE A 145 -8.67 0.67 -2.55
CA PHE A 145 -8.25 2.05 -2.38
C PHE A 145 -6.78 2.25 -2.82
N GLU A 146 -5.86 1.33 -2.49
CA GLU A 146 -4.48 1.39 -2.96
C GLU A 146 -4.40 1.25 -4.50
N LEU A 147 -5.16 0.33 -5.10
CA LEU A 147 -5.28 0.24 -6.56
C LEU A 147 -5.80 1.54 -7.18
N LEU A 148 -6.82 2.16 -6.56
CA LEU A 148 -7.37 3.43 -7.01
C LEU A 148 -6.34 4.58 -6.94
N ARG A 149 -5.54 4.62 -5.88
CA ARG A 149 -4.46 5.62 -5.73
C ARG A 149 -3.42 5.50 -6.84
N MET A 150 -3.04 4.28 -7.18
CA MET A 150 -2.01 4.00 -8.20
C MET A 150 -2.53 4.18 -9.62
N TYR A 151 -3.61 3.48 -9.95
CA TYR A 151 -4.07 3.26 -11.32
C TYR A 151 -5.30 4.08 -11.71
N GLY A 152 -5.95 4.76 -10.76
CA GLY A 152 -7.00 5.71 -11.07
C GLY A 152 -6.46 6.89 -11.89
N ALA A 153 -7.21 7.31 -12.92
CA ALA A 153 -6.80 8.40 -13.79
C ALA A 153 -6.66 9.72 -13.02
N ALA A 154 -7.63 10.02 -12.16
CA ALA A 154 -7.62 11.17 -11.26
C ALA A 154 -8.44 10.87 -10.00
N TYR A 155 -8.29 11.70 -8.96
CA TYR A 155 -9.03 11.55 -7.71
C TYR A 155 -10.22 12.52 -7.67
N GLN A 156 -11.17 12.29 -8.55
CA GLN A 156 -12.39 13.09 -8.68
C GLN A 156 -13.52 12.28 -9.30
N ASN A 157 -14.76 12.69 -9.02
CA ASN A 157 -15.95 12.06 -9.58
C ASN A 157 -15.91 12.03 -11.11
N GLY A 158 -16.37 10.93 -11.70
CA GLY A 158 -16.37 10.69 -13.14
C GLY A 158 -15.03 10.23 -13.72
N ALA A 159 -13.92 10.30 -12.95
CA ALA A 159 -12.64 9.78 -13.42
C ALA A 159 -12.61 8.25 -13.42
N LEU A 160 -11.94 7.66 -14.42
CA LEU A 160 -11.73 6.21 -14.46
C LEU A 160 -10.93 5.76 -13.23
N GLY A 161 -11.53 4.87 -12.45
CA GLY A 161 -10.92 4.21 -11.31
C GLY A 161 -10.31 2.86 -11.70
N VAL A 162 -10.71 1.80 -11.01
CA VAL A 162 -10.25 0.42 -11.18
C VAL A 162 -11.43 -0.55 -11.10
N PRO A 163 -11.35 -1.77 -11.64
CA PRO A 163 -12.37 -2.80 -11.44
C PRO A 163 -12.59 -3.11 -9.95
N ASN A 164 -13.83 -3.02 -9.47
CA ASN A 164 -14.18 -3.23 -8.08
C ASN A 164 -14.70 -4.65 -7.85
N MET A 165 -13.83 -5.55 -7.42
CA MET A 165 -14.09 -7.00 -7.32
C MET A 165 -14.61 -7.39 -5.94
N LYS A 166 -15.92 -7.69 -5.82
CA LYS A 166 -16.57 -8.10 -4.56
C LYS A 166 -16.75 -9.61 -4.40
N ALA A 167 -16.42 -10.38 -5.42
CA ALA A 167 -16.45 -11.83 -5.42
C ALA A 167 -15.25 -12.41 -6.16
N SER A 168 -14.87 -13.64 -5.82
CA SER A 168 -13.90 -14.41 -6.60
C SER A 168 -14.59 -14.93 -7.86
N ALA A 169 -14.28 -14.37 -9.01
CA ALA A 169 -14.84 -14.76 -10.29
C ALA A 169 -13.85 -14.52 -11.42
N VAL A 170 -13.84 -15.43 -12.40
CA VAL A 170 -13.16 -15.21 -13.66
C VAL A 170 -14.08 -14.38 -14.56
N GLY A 171 -13.55 -13.29 -15.14
CA GLY A 171 -14.34 -12.42 -15.99
C GLY A 171 -13.51 -11.27 -16.58
N TYR A 172 -14.18 -10.40 -17.29
CA TYR A 172 -13.60 -9.23 -17.94
C TYR A 172 -14.30 -7.95 -17.44
N PRO A 173 -14.06 -7.55 -16.17
CA PRO A 173 -14.73 -6.40 -15.58
C PRO A 173 -14.27 -5.10 -16.24
N ALA A 174 -15.21 -4.15 -16.40
CA ALA A 174 -14.86 -2.78 -16.74
C ALA A 174 -14.25 -2.08 -15.53
N ARG A 175 -13.57 -0.97 -15.76
CA ARG A 175 -13.12 -0.06 -14.70
C ARG A 175 -14.33 0.70 -14.17
N ASP A 176 -14.50 0.69 -12.86
CA ASP A 176 -15.47 1.55 -12.17
C ASP A 176 -14.93 2.98 -12.08
N HIS A 177 -15.83 3.94 -11.87
CA HIS A 177 -15.44 5.32 -11.64
C HIS A 177 -14.91 5.51 -10.19
N PHE A 178 -14.13 6.56 -9.98
CA PHE A 178 -13.51 6.90 -8.70
C PHE A 178 -14.53 6.86 -7.55
N GLU A 179 -15.65 7.53 -7.68
CA GLU A 179 -16.70 7.63 -6.66
C GLU A 179 -17.33 6.28 -6.31
N VAL A 180 -17.44 5.37 -7.27
CA VAL A 180 -17.99 4.02 -7.05
C VAL A 180 -17.04 3.20 -6.18
N VAL A 181 -15.75 3.19 -6.52
CA VAL A 181 -14.72 2.48 -5.74
C VAL A 181 -14.62 3.03 -4.32
N ILE A 182 -14.68 4.37 -4.16
CA ILE A 182 -14.69 5.03 -2.84
C ILE A 182 -15.93 4.65 -2.04
N ALA A 183 -17.12 4.71 -2.63
CA ALA A 183 -18.38 4.38 -1.93
C ALA A 183 -18.40 2.92 -1.44
N ASP A 184 -17.92 1.99 -2.27
CA ASP A 184 -17.84 0.59 -1.90
C ASP A 184 -16.79 0.33 -0.81
N ALA A 185 -15.63 0.97 -0.89
CA ALA A 185 -14.62 0.90 0.17
C ALA A 185 -15.15 1.46 1.50
N LYS A 186 -15.90 2.58 1.48
CA LYS A 186 -16.59 3.13 2.67
C LYS A 186 -17.58 2.12 3.24
N THR A 187 -18.38 1.47 2.40
CA THR A 187 -19.36 0.46 2.82
C THR A 187 -18.69 -0.72 3.52
N ASP A 188 -17.60 -1.23 2.96
CA ASP A 188 -16.81 -2.31 3.57
C ASP A 188 -16.24 -1.86 4.93
N LEU A 189 -15.67 -0.66 5.03
CA LEU A 189 -15.09 -0.14 6.28
C LEU A 189 -16.14 0.14 7.36
N LEU A 190 -17.31 0.68 6.99
CA LEU A 190 -18.42 0.90 7.91
C LEU A 190 -18.96 -0.42 8.46
N THR A 191 -19.04 -1.46 7.63
CA THR A 191 -19.42 -2.81 8.04
C THR A 191 -18.33 -3.47 8.90
N ALA A 192 -17.07 -3.29 8.56
CA ALA A 192 -15.92 -3.91 9.25
C ALA A 192 -15.76 -3.41 10.69
N LYS A 193 -15.86 -2.10 10.89
CA LYS A 193 -15.49 -1.44 12.15
C LYS A 193 -16.23 -1.97 13.39
N PRO A 194 -17.55 -2.17 13.38
CA PRO A 194 -18.28 -2.72 14.53
C PRO A 194 -17.98 -4.19 14.79
N LEU A 195 -17.54 -4.96 13.79
CA LEU A 195 -17.24 -6.38 13.91
C LEU A 195 -15.91 -6.67 14.61
N ILE A 196 -15.00 -5.68 14.66
CA ILE A 196 -13.70 -5.83 15.32
C ILE A 196 -13.81 -5.31 16.75
N PRO A 197 -13.62 -6.18 17.78
CA PRO A 197 -13.76 -5.77 19.16
C PRO A 197 -12.65 -4.78 19.57
N PRO A 198 -12.94 -3.78 20.42
CA PRO A 198 -11.94 -2.81 20.88
C PRO A 198 -10.75 -3.43 21.65
N SER A 199 -10.97 -4.60 22.25
CA SER A 199 -9.93 -5.35 22.96
C SER A 199 -8.93 -6.04 22.04
N PHE A 200 -9.23 -6.16 20.74
CA PHE A 200 -8.29 -6.70 19.77
C PHE A 200 -7.26 -5.63 19.37
N ASN A 201 -6.02 -5.80 19.80
CA ASN A 201 -4.95 -4.80 19.73
C ASN A 201 -3.69 -5.29 19.01
N ASP A 202 -3.76 -6.39 18.26
CA ASP A 202 -2.63 -6.90 17.45
C ASP A 202 -2.35 -5.96 16.28
N LYS A 203 -1.25 -5.21 16.36
CA LYS A 203 -0.85 -4.23 15.34
C LYS A 203 -0.35 -4.85 14.04
N THR A 204 -0.12 -6.16 14.02
CA THR A 204 0.21 -6.89 12.77
C THR A 204 -1.04 -7.22 11.95
N ARG A 205 -2.21 -6.95 12.50
CA ARG A 205 -3.53 -7.15 11.89
C ARG A 205 -4.34 -5.85 11.92
N VAL A 206 -5.39 -5.78 11.10
CA VAL A 206 -6.24 -4.59 11.09
C VAL A 206 -7.13 -4.60 12.34
N THR A 207 -6.86 -3.67 13.24
CA THR A 207 -7.66 -3.43 14.46
C THR A 207 -8.80 -2.43 14.15
N LYS A 208 -9.70 -2.22 15.12
CA LYS A 208 -10.73 -1.19 15.02
C LYS A 208 -10.12 0.21 14.77
N THR A 209 -9.01 0.53 15.45
CA THR A 209 -8.24 1.77 15.23
C THR A 209 -7.61 1.79 13.84
N GLY A 210 -7.15 0.64 13.34
CA GLY A 210 -6.65 0.48 11.96
C GLY A 210 -7.72 0.80 10.92
N VAL A 211 -8.98 0.37 11.14
CA VAL A 211 -10.10 0.75 10.27
C VAL A 211 -10.31 2.25 10.25
N SER A 212 -10.28 2.93 11.41
CA SER A 212 -10.41 4.40 11.47
C SER A 212 -9.28 5.11 10.72
N ALA A 213 -8.04 4.59 10.79
CA ALA A 213 -6.92 5.15 10.04
C ALA A 213 -7.09 5.01 8.51
N ILE A 214 -7.60 3.85 8.04
CA ILE A 214 -7.94 3.66 6.62
C ILE A 214 -9.06 4.62 6.20
N GLN A 215 -10.11 4.77 7.03
CA GLN A 215 -11.21 5.71 6.79
C GLN A 215 -10.71 7.17 6.71
N ALA A 216 -9.79 7.58 7.59
CA ALA A 216 -9.21 8.92 7.57
C ALA A 216 -8.44 9.21 6.28
N ARG A 217 -7.58 8.26 5.84
CA ARG A 217 -6.83 8.41 4.58
C ARG A 217 -7.77 8.43 3.37
N LEU A 218 -8.79 7.58 3.34
CA LEU A 218 -9.77 7.54 2.26
C LEU A 218 -10.55 8.85 2.17
N ALA A 219 -11.05 9.38 3.31
CA ALA A 219 -11.77 10.64 3.37
C ALA A 219 -10.92 11.84 2.89
N LEU A 220 -9.60 11.83 3.17
CA LEU A 220 -8.65 12.82 2.65
C LEU A 220 -8.62 12.84 1.11
N TYR A 221 -8.62 11.67 0.47
CA TYR A 221 -8.62 11.55 -1.00
C TYR A 221 -9.98 11.90 -1.62
N GLU A 222 -11.07 11.60 -0.92
CA GLU A 222 -12.43 12.02 -1.28
C GLU A 222 -12.65 13.55 -1.08
N LYS A 223 -11.76 14.22 -0.35
CA LYS A 223 -11.91 15.59 0.13
C LYS A 223 -13.13 15.77 1.04
N ASN A 224 -13.53 14.71 1.73
CA ASN A 224 -14.53 14.76 2.78
C ASN A 224 -13.85 15.16 4.09
N TRP A 225 -13.72 16.48 4.27
CA TRP A 225 -12.97 17.05 5.38
C TRP A 225 -13.56 16.68 6.75
N ALA A 226 -14.89 16.63 6.86
CA ALA A 226 -15.56 16.26 8.10
C ALA A 226 -15.23 14.84 8.54
N ASP A 227 -15.34 13.86 7.63
CA ASP A 227 -14.98 12.47 7.91
C ASP A 227 -13.47 12.33 8.18
N ALA A 228 -12.62 13.05 7.45
CA ALA A 228 -11.16 13.03 7.65
C ALA A 228 -10.79 13.52 9.07
N ILE A 229 -11.38 14.62 9.53
CA ILE A 229 -11.19 15.16 10.90
C ILE A 229 -11.70 14.15 11.93
N MET A 230 -12.91 13.63 11.75
CA MET A 230 -13.55 12.71 12.69
C MET A 230 -12.70 11.45 12.90
N TYR A 231 -12.35 10.75 11.80
CA TYR A 231 -11.61 9.49 11.90
C TYR A 231 -10.16 9.68 12.36
N ALA A 232 -9.49 10.75 11.93
CA ALA A 232 -8.15 11.06 12.42
C ALA A 232 -8.16 11.38 13.92
N THR A 233 -9.17 12.10 14.39
CA THR A 233 -9.35 12.41 15.83
C THR A 233 -9.58 11.16 16.66
N GLU A 234 -10.39 10.20 16.18
CA GLU A 234 -10.56 8.91 16.87
C GLU A 234 -9.22 8.21 17.10
N VAL A 235 -8.37 8.17 16.07
CA VAL A 235 -7.05 7.54 16.18
C VAL A 235 -6.12 8.31 17.12
N ILE A 236 -6.02 9.63 16.97
CA ILE A 236 -5.14 10.48 17.78
C ILE A 236 -5.47 10.36 19.28
N ASN A 237 -6.76 10.29 19.61
CA ASN A 237 -7.20 10.13 21.01
C ASN A 237 -6.82 8.78 21.62
N LEU A 238 -6.67 7.73 20.81
CA LEU A 238 -6.33 6.37 21.26
C LEU A 238 -4.84 6.08 21.19
N MET A 239 -4.12 6.72 20.28
CA MET A 239 -2.72 6.43 19.99
C MET A 239 -1.91 7.73 19.90
N PRO A 240 -1.25 8.16 20.99
CA PRO A 240 -0.43 9.35 21.01
C PRO A 240 0.81 9.19 20.10
N LEU A 241 1.41 10.32 19.72
CA LEU A 241 2.70 10.36 19.05
C LEU A 241 3.78 9.72 19.93
N ALA A 242 4.74 9.05 19.30
CA ALA A 242 5.96 8.62 19.98
C ALA A 242 6.75 9.84 20.45
N THR A 243 7.32 9.74 21.65
CA THR A 243 8.27 10.73 22.15
C THR A 243 9.54 10.75 21.30
N ALA A 244 10.30 11.83 21.37
CA ALA A 244 11.58 11.95 20.65
C ALA A 244 12.54 10.77 20.93
N GLY A 245 12.56 10.24 22.16
CA GLY A 245 13.38 9.08 22.52
C GLY A 245 12.85 7.74 21.99
N GLN A 246 11.54 7.62 21.79
CA GLN A 246 10.91 6.39 21.26
C GLN A 246 10.94 6.34 19.72
N PHE A 247 10.89 7.47 19.06
CA PHE A 247 10.70 7.55 17.62
C PHE A 247 11.73 6.76 16.78
N PRO A 248 13.05 6.83 17.07
CA PRO A 248 14.02 6.01 16.33
C PRO A 248 13.78 4.50 16.46
N GLY A 249 13.28 4.05 17.63
CA GLY A 249 12.99 2.63 17.88
C GLY A 249 11.86 2.06 17.04
N ILE A 250 10.97 2.90 16.48
CA ILE A 250 9.93 2.46 15.54
C ILE A 250 10.55 1.83 14.28
N TRP A 251 11.65 2.38 13.79
CA TRP A 251 12.30 1.97 12.54
C TRP A 251 13.24 0.78 12.69
N THR A 252 13.51 0.37 13.94
CA THR A 252 14.28 -0.82 14.26
C THR A 252 13.41 -1.94 14.86
N ASP A 253 12.08 -1.76 14.86
CA ASP A 253 11.10 -2.65 15.48
C ASP A 253 11.31 -2.86 16.99
N GLY A 254 12.01 -1.93 17.63
CA GLY A 254 12.26 -1.95 19.07
C GLY A 254 11.05 -1.49 19.89
N VAL A 255 10.17 -0.68 19.31
CA VAL A 255 8.94 -0.17 19.93
C VAL A 255 7.84 -0.01 18.89
N ASP A 256 6.57 -0.07 19.35
CA ASP A 256 5.37 0.09 18.52
C ASP A 256 4.58 1.36 18.88
N ASN A 257 5.22 2.35 19.51
CA ASN A 257 4.59 3.64 19.80
C ASN A 257 4.17 4.30 18.49
N GLU A 258 2.98 4.88 18.46
CA GLU A 258 2.31 5.48 17.29
C GLU A 258 2.10 4.57 16.06
N VAL A 259 2.54 3.31 16.07
CA VAL A 259 2.25 2.36 15.00
C VAL A 259 0.83 1.85 15.15
N ILE A 260 -0.02 2.11 14.16
CA ILE A 260 -1.44 1.72 14.13
C ILE A 260 -1.60 0.34 13.52
N TRP A 261 -0.95 0.13 12.37
CA TRP A 261 -0.94 -1.14 11.65
C TRP A 261 0.39 -1.31 10.92
N LYS A 262 0.97 -2.51 11.01
CA LYS A 262 2.21 -2.90 10.35
C LYS A 262 2.10 -4.29 9.72
N LEU A 263 2.84 -4.54 8.66
CA LEU A 263 3.04 -5.88 8.12
C LEU A 263 4.32 -6.43 8.77
N ARG A 264 4.15 -7.50 9.56
CA ARG A 264 5.29 -8.17 10.19
C ARG A 264 6.17 -8.82 9.14
N ARG A 265 7.49 -8.73 9.33
CA ARG A 265 8.51 -9.39 8.49
C ARG A 265 9.47 -10.19 9.34
N VAL A 266 9.76 -11.43 8.92
CA VAL A 266 10.61 -12.36 9.66
C VAL A 266 11.52 -13.13 8.69
N GLY A 267 12.70 -13.51 9.16
CA GLY A 267 13.58 -14.48 8.51
C GLY A 267 13.85 -14.19 7.03
N ASP A 268 13.30 -15.05 6.18
CA ASP A 268 13.53 -15.05 4.73
C ASP A 268 12.53 -14.19 3.94
N ASP A 269 11.68 -13.40 4.62
CA ASP A 269 10.79 -12.47 3.94
C ASP A 269 11.58 -11.45 3.12
N GLN A 270 10.93 -10.94 2.08
CA GLN A 270 11.48 -9.84 1.28
C GLN A 270 11.75 -8.62 2.17
N ARG A 271 12.92 -8.02 2.00
CA ARG A 271 13.43 -6.93 2.82
C ARG A 271 13.04 -5.61 2.21
N ILE A 272 12.29 -4.80 2.94
CA ILE A 272 11.91 -3.46 2.47
C ILE A 272 13.14 -2.57 2.22
N GLY A 273 14.22 -2.74 2.98
CA GLY A 273 15.46 -2.00 2.77
C GLY A 273 16.09 -2.22 1.40
N ASP A 274 15.85 -3.37 0.76
CA ASP A 274 16.37 -3.70 -0.57
C ASP A 274 15.73 -2.86 -1.69
N LEU A 275 14.64 -2.15 -1.42
CA LEU A 275 14.08 -1.14 -2.34
C LEU A 275 15.06 0.03 -2.56
N PHE A 276 15.90 0.32 -1.56
CA PHE A 276 16.82 1.46 -1.56
C PHE A 276 18.30 1.07 -1.55
N TYR A 277 18.66 -0.01 -0.87
CA TYR A 277 20.04 -0.43 -0.69
C TYR A 277 20.21 -1.95 -0.70
N ARG A 278 20.95 -2.48 -1.65
CA ARG A 278 21.29 -3.91 -1.74
C ARG A 278 22.45 -4.24 -0.80
N GLN A 279 22.16 -4.88 0.31
CA GLN A 279 23.13 -5.20 1.36
C GLN A 279 24.30 -6.06 0.86
N ASN A 280 24.01 -7.10 0.07
CA ASN A 280 25.03 -8.06 -0.39
C ASN A 280 26.06 -7.45 -1.34
N SER A 281 25.62 -6.59 -2.26
CA SER A 281 26.49 -5.92 -3.24
C SER A 281 26.95 -4.52 -2.78
N LYS A 282 26.44 -4.02 -1.66
CA LYS A 282 26.69 -2.69 -1.13
C LYS A 282 26.39 -1.58 -2.17
N ILE A 283 25.32 -1.74 -2.94
CA ILE A 283 24.87 -0.80 -3.96
C ILE A 283 23.68 -0.01 -3.42
N VAL A 284 23.77 1.32 -3.42
CA VAL A 284 22.63 2.21 -3.21
C VAL A 284 21.85 2.27 -4.52
N LEU A 285 20.62 1.73 -4.49
CA LEU A 285 19.72 1.80 -5.63
C LEU A 285 19.14 3.22 -5.75
N TYR A 286 18.68 3.75 -4.62
CA TYR A 286 18.13 5.10 -4.53
C TYR A 286 18.60 5.76 -3.24
N ALA A 287 19.20 6.92 -3.36
CA ALA A 287 19.62 7.75 -2.22
C ALA A 287 18.53 8.77 -1.89
N PRO A 288 18.46 9.25 -0.63
CA PRO A 288 17.62 10.40 -0.30
C PRO A 288 17.97 11.58 -1.20
N SER A 289 16.97 12.30 -1.71
CA SER A 289 17.22 13.51 -2.51
C SER A 289 17.79 14.63 -1.65
N PHE A 290 18.60 15.50 -2.23
CA PHE A 290 19.08 16.71 -1.55
C PHE A 290 17.91 17.62 -1.17
N LYS A 291 16.83 17.62 -1.97
CA LYS A 291 15.60 18.31 -1.63
C LYS A 291 15.05 17.86 -0.27
N LEU A 292 15.02 16.55 -0.02
CA LEU A 292 14.58 15.98 1.26
C LEU A 292 15.61 16.24 2.36
N ILE A 293 16.89 15.96 2.11
CA ILE A 293 17.99 16.18 3.05
C ILE A 293 17.98 17.61 3.59
N ASN A 294 17.83 18.60 2.68
CA ASN A 294 17.88 20.03 3.01
C ASN A 294 16.58 20.54 3.65
N SER A 295 15.51 19.74 3.67
CA SER A 295 14.28 20.10 4.38
C SER A 295 14.37 19.92 5.89
N PHE A 296 15.33 19.15 6.39
CA PHE A 296 15.52 18.89 7.81
C PHE A 296 16.48 19.87 8.47
N ASP A 297 16.19 20.24 9.72
CA ASP A 297 17.22 20.68 10.66
C ASP A 297 18.03 19.44 11.06
N LYS A 298 19.26 19.35 10.53
CA LYS A 298 20.09 18.16 10.69
C LYS A 298 20.55 17.90 12.13
N ILE A 299 20.41 18.88 13.01
CA ILE A 299 20.83 18.82 14.43
C ILE A 299 19.63 18.51 15.34
N ASN A 300 18.53 19.24 15.13
CA ASN A 300 17.41 19.23 16.06
C ASN A 300 16.24 18.34 15.61
N ASP A 301 16.10 18.05 14.30
CA ASP A 301 15.04 17.18 13.80
C ASP A 301 15.47 15.69 13.89
N ILE A 302 14.87 14.96 14.83
CA ILE A 302 15.21 13.55 15.09
C ILE A 302 14.98 12.65 13.88
N ARG A 303 14.13 13.06 12.94
CA ARG A 303 13.85 12.30 11.71
C ARG A 303 15.05 12.25 10.78
N TYR A 304 15.90 13.28 10.78
CA TYR A 304 17.07 13.27 9.94
C TYR A 304 17.95 12.04 10.17
N ALA A 305 18.37 11.81 11.40
CA ALA A 305 19.19 10.63 11.72
C ALA A 305 18.43 9.31 11.63
N ALA A 306 17.11 9.32 11.90
CA ALA A 306 16.28 8.12 11.78
C ALA A 306 16.07 7.68 10.31
N TYR A 307 16.01 8.62 9.38
CA TYR A 307 15.66 8.36 7.99
C TYR A 307 16.86 8.35 7.03
N ILE A 308 17.92 9.06 7.37
CA ILE A 308 19.06 9.31 6.49
C ILE A 308 20.35 8.96 7.24
N ARG A 309 21.22 8.18 6.59
CA ARG A 309 22.58 7.90 7.03
C ARG A 309 23.56 8.52 6.06
N PHE A 310 24.55 9.20 6.59
CA PHE A 310 25.71 9.68 5.84
C PHE A 310 26.91 8.76 6.09
N ASP A 311 27.59 8.32 5.03
CA ASP A 311 28.73 7.42 5.07
C ASP A 311 29.74 7.82 3.98
N ASN A 312 30.73 8.62 4.37
CA ASN A 312 31.81 9.11 3.49
C ASN A 312 32.91 8.07 3.22
N THR A 313 32.81 6.87 3.81
CA THR A 313 33.79 5.79 3.60
C THR A 313 33.46 4.93 2.38
N ARG A 314 32.35 5.16 1.70
CA ARG A 314 31.87 4.32 0.59
C ARG A 314 32.73 4.40 -0.68
N GLY A 315 33.60 5.38 -0.79
CA GLY A 315 34.51 5.58 -1.91
C GLY A 315 33.95 6.40 -3.06
N GLU A 316 34.80 6.77 -3.99
CA GLU A 316 34.45 7.61 -5.14
C GLU A 316 33.34 6.99 -6.01
N LYS A 317 32.52 7.83 -6.60
CA LYS A 317 31.38 7.47 -7.48
C LYS A 317 30.24 6.70 -6.80
N LYS A 318 30.25 6.57 -5.48
CA LYS A 318 29.14 6.00 -4.71
C LYS A 318 28.41 7.06 -3.94
N SER A 319 27.10 6.89 -3.74
CA SER A 319 26.34 7.80 -2.89
C SER A 319 26.80 7.70 -1.45
N GLU A 320 27.16 8.83 -0.84
CA GLU A 320 27.46 8.92 0.60
C GLU A 320 26.19 8.94 1.46
N TYR A 321 25.04 9.23 0.86
CA TYR A 321 23.73 9.22 1.55
C TYR A 321 22.96 7.95 1.27
N LEU A 322 22.41 7.38 2.32
CA LEU A 322 21.62 6.14 2.28
C LEU A 322 20.30 6.35 3.02
N VAL A 323 19.24 5.67 2.56
CA VAL A 323 17.99 5.55 3.33
C VAL A 323 18.25 4.69 4.55
N ASN A 324 18.14 5.28 5.74
CA ASN A 324 18.37 4.64 7.03
C ASN A 324 17.08 4.05 7.64
N LYS A 325 15.93 4.59 7.26
CA LYS A 325 14.61 4.23 7.80
C LYS A 325 14.34 2.73 7.79
N TYR A 326 14.87 2.02 6.79
CA TYR A 326 14.71 0.58 6.60
C TYR A 326 16.06 -0.16 6.63
N ALA A 327 17.01 0.35 7.38
CA ALA A 327 18.33 -0.27 7.47
C ALA A 327 18.31 -1.64 8.15
N GLY A 328 17.29 -1.91 8.97
CA GLY A 328 17.22 -3.12 9.80
C GLY A 328 18.26 -3.11 10.92
N THR A 329 18.60 -4.29 11.42
CA THR A 329 19.65 -4.48 12.42
C THR A 329 20.91 -5.06 11.77
N THR A 330 22.01 -5.13 12.52
CA THR A 330 23.24 -5.79 12.05
C THR A 330 23.03 -7.28 11.75
N ALA A 331 22.14 -7.95 12.51
CA ALA A 331 21.80 -9.37 12.30
C ALA A 331 20.85 -9.56 11.11
N THR A 332 19.96 -8.60 10.86
CA THR A 332 18.94 -8.66 9.81
C THR A 332 18.93 -7.37 8.98
N PRO A 333 20.01 -7.10 8.22
CA PRO A 333 20.12 -5.85 7.46
C PRO A 333 18.99 -5.72 6.42
N GLY A 334 18.33 -4.56 6.39
CA GLY A 334 17.24 -4.26 5.47
C GLY A 334 15.90 -4.91 5.81
N LEU A 335 15.83 -5.78 6.84
CA LEU A 335 14.60 -6.43 7.29
C LEU A 335 13.99 -5.62 8.45
N THR A 336 12.83 -5.04 8.21
CA THR A 336 12.01 -4.37 9.23
C THR A 336 10.54 -4.57 8.92
N ASP A 337 9.69 -4.49 9.93
CA ASP A 337 8.24 -4.44 9.74
C ASP A 337 7.82 -3.21 8.92
N ILE A 338 6.81 -3.35 8.10
CA ILE A 338 6.35 -2.29 7.22
C ILE A 338 5.21 -1.54 7.89
N LYS A 339 5.44 -0.28 8.29
CA LYS A 339 4.45 0.55 8.95
C LYS A 339 3.47 1.08 7.92
N MET A 340 2.24 0.51 7.91
CA MET A 340 1.19 0.86 6.95
C MET A 340 0.45 2.15 7.36
N PHE A 341 0.28 2.34 8.68
CA PHE A 341 -0.34 3.54 9.25
C PHE A 341 0.33 3.90 10.57
N ARG A 342 0.54 5.21 10.77
CA ARG A 342 1.10 5.81 11.99
C ARG A 342 0.31 7.05 12.40
N THR A 343 0.34 7.36 13.70
CA THR A 343 -0.36 8.54 14.26
C THR A 343 0.15 9.86 13.67
N GLY A 344 1.45 9.95 13.30
CA GLY A 344 1.98 11.13 12.61
C GLY A 344 1.25 11.46 11.31
N GLU A 345 0.81 10.45 10.54
CA GLU A 345 -0.03 10.67 9.36
C GLU A 345 -1.42 11.22 9.74
N MET A 346 -2.00 10.75 10.84
CA MET A 346 -3.32 11.20 11.29
C MET A 346 -3.32 12.68 11.67
N TYR A 347 -2.28 13.16 12.34
CA TYR A 347 -2.10 14.59 12.60
C TYR A 347 -2.05 15.41 11.30
N LEU A 348 -1.35 14.93 10.28
CA LEU A 348 -1.24 15.59 8.99
C LEU A 348 -2.52 15.52 8.15
N ILE A 349 -3.30 14.44 8.26
CA ILE A 349 -4.63 14.33 7.65
C ILE A 349 -5.56 15.34 8.29
N ARG A 350 -5.60 15.41 9.63
CA ARG A 350 -6.48 16.32 10.35
C ARG A 350 -6.09 17.78 10.10
N ALA A 351 -4.80 18.11 10.20
CA ALA A 351 -4.30 19.45 9.90
C ALA A 351 -4.69 19.91 8.49
N GLU A 352 -4.55 19.06 7.48
CA GLU A 352 -4.94 19.42 6.11
C GLU A 352 -6.46 19.61 5.99
N ALA A 353 -7.24 18.69 6.55
CA ALA A 353 -8.70 18.76 6.50
C ALA A 353 -9.25 20.00 7.23
N GLU A 354 -8.67 20.36 8.37
CA GLU A 354 -9.01 21.56 9.13
C GLU A 354 -8.60 22.84 8.39
N ALA A 355 -7.41 22.87 7.76
CA ALA A 355 -6.99 24.01 6.95
C ALA A 355 -7.87 24.22 5.71
N GLU A 356 -8.44 23.15 5.14
CA GLU A 356 -9.34 23.21 3.99
C GLU A 356 -10.79 23.55 4.41
N SER A 357 -11.16 23.33 5.66
CA SER A 357 -12.49 23.59 6.20
C SER A 357 -12.44 24.56 7.39
N THR A 358 -12.54 24.03 8.60
CA THR A 358 -12.47 24.78 9.87
C THR A 358 -11.86 23.90 10.95
N GLY A 359 -11.02 24.46 11.82
CA GLY A 359 -10.40 23.76 12.94
C GLY A 359 -9.05 24.38 13.33
N ASP A 360 -8.30 23.67 14.19
CA ASP A 360 -6.99 24.11 14.67
C ASP A 360 -5.84 23.41 13.93
N ALA A 361 -5.83 23.55 12.61
CA ALA A 361 -4.79 22.98 11.75
C ALA A 361 -3.38 23.39 12.16
N ALA A 362 -3.18 24.62 12.64
CA ALA A 362 -1.89 25.09 13.11
C ALA A 362 -1.47 24.40 14.40
N GLY A 363 -2.40 24.12 15.31
CA GLY A 363 -2.15 23.35 16.52
C GLY A 363 -1.68 21.93 16.21
N ASP A 364 -2.34 21.24 15.32
CA ASP A 364 -1.95 19.89 14.90
C ASP A 364 -0.54 19.84 14.28
N LEU A 365 -0.24 20.77 13.37
CA LEU A 365 1.08 20.87 12.75
C LEU A 365 2.16 21.16 13.80
N ASN A 366 1.90 22.08 14.71
CA ASN A 366 2.81 22.44 15.79
C ASN A 366 3.02 21.28 16.77
N ASN A 367 1.98 20.53 17.13
CA ASN A 367 2.05 19.36 18.00
C ASN A 367 2.93 18.25 17.38
N LEU A 368 2.76 17.97 16.08
CA LEU A 368 3.61 17.01 15.38
C LEU A 368 5.08 17.49 15.38
N ARG A 369 5.35 18.74 15.05
CA ARG A 369 6.69 19.32 15.03
C ARG A 369 7.35 19.28 16.41
N ALA A 370 6.61 19.59 17.47
CA ALA A 370 7.12 19.51 18.84
C ALA A 370 7.54 18.10 19.25
N ALA A 371 6.88 17.05 18.71
CA ALA A 371 7.27 15.66 18.95
C ALA A 371 8.49 15.21 18.10
N ARG A 372 8.91 16.01 17.12
CA ARG A 372 9.98 15.65 16.16
C ARG A 372 11.21 16.56 16.24
N ILE A 373 11.06 17.77 16.70
CA ILE A 373 12.12 18.79 16.68
C ILE A 373 12.42 19.19 18.12
N LYS A 374 13.69 19.03 18.50
CA LYS A 374 14.14 19.42 19.83
C LYS A 374 14.00 20.93 20.03
N ASP A 375 13.54 21.34 21.21
CA ASP A 375 13.35 22.73 21.60
C ASP A 375 12.47 23.55 20.62
N TYR A 376 11.51 22.87 19.96
CA TYR A 376 10.62 23.45 18.98
C TYR A 376 9.80 24.61 19.57
N GLN A 377 9.73 25.72 18.84
CA GLN A 377 8.83 26.83 19.18
C GLN A 377 7.68 26.84 18.17
N PRO A 378 6.42 26.94 18.65
CA PRO A 378 5.27 26.96 17.77
C PRO A 378 5.36 28.04 16.69
N ALA A 379 5.14 27.66 15.45
CA ALA A 379 5.13 28.58 14.31
C ALA A 379 3.74 29.20 14.16
N GLY A 380 3.70 30.50 13.82
CA GLY A 380 2.51 31.18 13.33
C GLY A 380 2.47 31.14 11.79
N PHE A 381 1.27 31.28 11.22
CA PHE A 381 1.03 31.25 9.78
C PHE A 381 0.25 32.49 9.34
N THR A 382 0.61 33.04 8.18
CA THR A 382 0.05 34.33 7.69
C THR A 382 -1.27 34.15 6.95
N GLY A 383 -1.74 32.91 6.76
CA GLY A 383 -3.01 32.60 6.13
C GLY A 383 -3.10 31.13 5.70
N LYS A 384 -4.22 30.78 5.06
CA LYS A 384 -4.51 29.39 4.64
C LYS A 384 -3.42 28.82 3.74
N ASP A 385 -2.98 29.55 2.72
CA ASP A 385 -2.00 29.03 1.76
C ASP A 385 -0.63 28.79 2.39
N ASP A 386 -0.20 29.67 3.30
CA ASP A 386 1.04 29.50 4.07
C ASP A 386 0.98 28.26 4.95
N LEU A 387 -0.13 28.08 5.69
CA LEU A 387 -0.37 26.91 6.53
C LEU A 387 -0.44 25.61 5.71
N ILE A 388 -1.16 25.58 4.59
CA ILE A 388 -1.24 24.42 3.70
C ILE A 388 0.12 24.07 3.15
N ASN A 389 0.91 25.03 2.68
CA ASN A 389 2.27 24.80 2.23
C ASN A 389 3.16 24.21 3.33
N ALA A 390 3.04 24.74 4.56
CA ALA A 390 3.77 24.20 5.71
C ALA A 390 3.36 22.76 6.06
N ILE A 391 2.06 22.41 5.97
CA ILE A 391 1.56 21.04 6.13
C ILE A 391 2.17 20.11 5.06
N TYR A 392 2.24 20.54 3.79
CA TYR A 392 2.81 19.73 2.70
C TYR A 392 4.32 19.53 2.83
N ILE A 393 5.05 20.53 3.31
CA ILE A 393 6.46 20.38 3.65
C ILE A 393 6.63 19.38 4.80
N GLU A 394 5.75 19.45 5.80
CA GLU A 394 5.78 18.51 6.93
C GLU A 394 5.42 17.08 6.51
N ARG A 395 4.42 16.90 5.62
CA ARG A 395 4.10 15.60 5.04
C ARG A 395 5.29 15.00 4.28
N PHE A 396 5.99 15.81 3.49
CA PHE A 396 7.21 15.38 2.77
C PHE A 396 8.30 14.87 3.72
N LYS A 397 8.48 15.53 4.88
CA LYS A 397 9.45 15.13 5.90
C LYS A 397 8.98 13.92 6.71
N GLU A 398 7.77 14.00 7.25
CA GLU A 398 7.25 12.99 8.19
C GLU A 398 7.03 11.63 7.53
N LEU A 399 6.48 11.63 6.32
CA LEU A 399 6.07 10.43 5.59
C LEU A 399 7.09 10.00 4.52
N ALA A 400 8.32 10.55 4.57
CA ALA A 400 9.37 10.19 3.63
C ALA A 400 9.58 8.68 3.58
N PHE A 401 9.62 8.13 2.36
CA PHE A 401 9.80 6.70 2.07
C PHE A 401 8.66 5.78 2.57
N GLU A 402 7.46 6.32 2.83
CA GLU A 402 6.29 5.52 3.26
C GLU A 402 5.20 5.43 2.17
N GLY A 403 5.50 5.77 0.93
CA GLY A 403 4.58 5.60 -0.20
C GLY A 403 3.53 6.71 -0.34
N HIS A 404 3.83 7.93 0.09
CA HIS A 404 2.87 9.04 0.09
C HIS A 404 3.17 10.13 -0.93
N ARG A 405 4.44 10.53 -1.11
CA ARG A 405 4.81 11.78 -1.77
C ARG A 405 4.23 11.97 -3.17
N PHE A 406 4.35 10.98 -4.04
CA PHE A 406 3.82 11.06 -5.41
C PHE A 406 2.31 11.25 -5.42
N PHE A 407 1.59 10.51 -4.57
CA PHE A 407 0.14 10.60 -4.48
C PHE A 407 -0.33 11.89 -3.80
N ASP A 408 0.42 12.42 -2.84
CA ASP A 408 0.15 13.74 -2.25
C ASP A 408 0.26 14.85 -3.31
N LEU A 409 1.26 14.80 -4.18
CA LEU A 409 1.38 15.71 -5.31
C LEU A 409 0.22 15.51 -6.29
N LYS A 410 -0.11 14.25 -6.63
CA LYS A 410 -1.18 13.91 -7.58
C LYS A 410 -2.55 14.42 -7.10
N ARG A 411 -2.94 14.19 -5.83
CA ARG A 411 -4.23 14.64 -5.31
C ARG A 411 -4.37 16.16 -5.22
N ARG A 412 -3.25 16.88 -5.24
CA ARG A 412 -3.20 18.36 -5.26
C ARG A 412 -2.96 18.92 -6.67
N ASN A 413 -2.84 18.07 -7.67
CA ASN A 413 -2.52 18.47 -9.03
C ASN A 413 -1.23 19.31 -9.13
N LEU A 414 -0.21 18.96 -8.31
CA LEU A 414 1.08 19.63 -8.24
C LEU A 414 2.14 18.86 -9.03
N PRO A 415 3.05 19.50 -9.74
CA PRO A 415 4.11 18.81 -10.46
C PRO A 415 5.07 18.10 -9.49
N VAL A 416 5.63 16.97 -9.93
CA VAL A 416 6.86 16.46 -9.33
C VAL A 416 8.00 17.35 -9.80
N GLN A 417 8.78 17.90 -8.88
CA GLN A 417 9.88 18.80 -9.20
C GLN A 417 11.14 18.40 -8.43
N ARG A 418 12.17 17.94 -9.11
CA ARG A 418 13.48 17.62 -8.56
C ARG A 418 14.41 18.83 -8.59
N LEU A 419 15.36 18.88 -7.66
CA LEU A 419 16.47 19.82 -7.75
C LEU A 419 17.44 19.40 -8.87
N PRO A 420 18.21 20.33 -9.46
CA PRO A 420 19.21 19.98 -10.48
C PRO A 420 20.20 18.90 -10.01
N GLU A 421 20.67 18.99 -8.77
CA GLU A 421 21.58 18.03 -8.15
C GLU A 421 20.94 16.62 -7.93
N ASP A 422 19.62 16.55 -7.80
CA ASP A 422 18.89 15.28 -7.68
C ASP A 422 18.60 14.63 -9.05
N ALA A 423 18.80 15.41 -10.12
CA ALA A 423 18.46 15.04 -11.49
C ALA A 423 19.68 14.69 -12.37
N ILE A 424 20.85 14.46 -11.81
CA ILE A 424 22.10 14.25 -12.56
C ILE A 424 22.01 13.03 -13.48
N ASN A 425 21.42 11.91 -13.03
CA ASN A 425 21.34 10.64 -13.78
C ASN A 425 19.95 10.38 -14.35
N THR A 426 19.12 11.40 -14.49
CA THR A 426 17.71 11.25 -14.83
C THR A 426 17.40 11.36 -16.33
N SER A 427 18.41 11.56 -17.18
CA SER A 427 18.21 11.80 -18.63
C SER A 427 17.25 12.97 -18.93
N GLY A 428 17.31 14.03 -18.11
CA GLY A 428 16.47 15.22 -18.26
C GLY A 428 15.13 15.18 -17.50
N ALA A 429 14.83 14.12 -16.76
CA ALA A 429 13.59 14.00 -15.96
C ALA A 429 13.65 14.87 -14.69
N VAL A 430 13.58 16.18 -14.84
CA VAL A 430 13.62 17.18 -13.76
C VAL A 430 12.21 17.51 -13.26
N LYS A 431 11.23 17.54 -14.17
CA LYS A 431 9.85 17.95 -13.86
C LYS A 431 8.84 17.07 -14.57
N LEU A 432 7.88 16.52 -13.80
CA LEU A 432 6.71 15.80 -14.32
C LEU A 432 5.46 16.64 -14.06
N LEU A 433 4.76 17.00 -15.14
CA LEU A 433 3.55 17.79 -15.07
C LEU A 433 2.29 16.91 -14.94
N PRO A 434 1.22 17.39 -14.30
CA PRO A 434 -0.03 16.65 -14.16
C PRO A 434 -0.68 16.21 -15.48
N ALA A 435 -0.41 16.92 -16.59
CA ALA A 435 -0.94 16.59 -17.90
C ALA A 435 -0.18 15.46 -18.64
N GLN A 436 0.97 15.04 -18.13
CA GLN A 436 1.75 13.97 -18.76
C GLN A 436 1.22 12.59 -18.36
N ALA A 437 1.30 11.62 -19.31
CA ALA A 437 0.80 10.25 -19.09
C ALA A 437 1.34 9.63 -17.78
N GLN A 438 2.63 9.77 -17.53
CA GLN A 438 3.32 9.21 -16.37
C GLN A 438 2.88 9.82 -15.02
N TYR A 439 1.94 10.76 -15.01
CA TYR A 439 1.34 11.28 -13.79
C TYR A 439 0.26 10.34 -13.19
N ALA A 440 -0.11 9.29 -13.90
CA ALA A 440 -0.87 8.14 -13.40
C ALA A 440 -0.16 6.85 -13.84
N PHE A 441 -0.19 5.80 -13.03
CA PHE A 441 0.39 4.54 -13.48
C PHE A 441 -0.50 3.89 -14.54
N PRO A 442 0.10 3.27 -15.58
CA PRO A 442 -0.66 2.63 -16.65
C PRO A 442 -1.32 1.34 -16.15
N ILE A 443 -2.49 1.02 -16.69
CA ILE A 443 -3.04 -0.33 -16.57
C ILE A 443 -2.11 -1.27 -17.34
N PRO A 444 -1.76 -2.45 -16.80
CA PRO A 444 -0.84 -3.38 -17.45
C PRO A 444 -1.27 -3.74 -18.88
N ALA A 445 -0.32 -3.82 -19.81
CA ALA A 445 -0.59 -4.13 -21.21
C ALA A 445 -1.31 -5.48 -21.39
N LEU A 446 -0.94 -6.48 -20.59
CA LEU A 446 -1.59 -7.78 -20.59
C LEU A 446 -3.08 -7.67 -20.26
N GLU A 447 -3.45 -6.88 -19.22
CA GLU A 447 -4.85 -6.65 -18.84
C GLU A 447 -5.62 -6.02 -20.02
N ILE A 448 -5.08 -4.98 -20.64
CA ILE A 448 -5.70 -4.31 -21.81
C ILE A 448 -5.85 -5.28 -23.00
N SER A 449 -4.87 -6.17 -23.20
CA SER A 449 -4.89 -7.10 -24.34
C SER A 449 -5.97 -8.17 -24.22
N VAL A 450 -6.22 -8.67 -23.01
CA VAL A 450 -7.18 -9.76 -22.77
C VAL A 450 -8.58 -9.26 -22.38
N ASN A 451 -8.68 -8.11 -21.72
CA ASN A 451 -9.94 -7.55 -21.23
C ASN A 451 -10.38 -6.34 -22.08
N LYS A 452 -11.28 -6.57 -23.02
CA LYS A 452 -11.77 -5.52 -23.93
C LYS A 452 -12.69 -4.50 -23.27
N ASN A 453 -13.11 -4.72 -22.04
CA ASN A 453 -13.94 -3.78 -21.27
C ASN A 453 -13.09 -2.82 -20.42
N THR A 454 -11.78 -3.04 -20.35
CA THR A 454 -10.85 -2.18 -19.60
C THR A 454 -10.08 -1.28 -20.57
N PHE A 455 -10.11 0.02 -20.31
CA PHE A 455 -9.42 1.04 -21.11
C PHE A 455 -8.22 1.58 -20.34
N GLN A 456 -7.20 2.02 -21.06
CA GLN A 456 -5.99 2.64 -20.52
C GLN A 456 -6.29 4.01 -19.90
N ASN A 457 -5.40 4.50 -19.05
CA ASN A 457 -5.40 5.87 -18.58
C ASN A 457 -5.14 6.83 -19.76
N PRO A 458 -5.69 8.06 -19.71
CA PRO A 458 -5.47 9.06 -20.77
C PRO A 458 -3.98 9.28 -21.05
N ASN A 459 -3.67 9.53 -22.31
CA ASN A 459 -2.34 9.86 -22.85
C ASN A 459 -1.33 8.69 -22.91
N TYR A 460 -1.72 7.45 -22.56
CA TYR A 460 -0.91 6.24 -22.80
C TYR A 460 -1.17 5.63 -24.16
#